data_ca430086ac80c9f735ab5f3d69556d6b
#
_entry.id   ca430086ac80c9f735ab5f3d69556d6b
#
_cell.length_a   1.000
_cell.length_b   1.000
_cell.length_c   1.000
_cell.angle_alpha   90.00
_cell.angle_beta   90.00
_cell.angle_gamma   90.00
#
_symmetry.space_group_name_H-M   'P 1'
#
loop_
_entity.id
_entity.type
_entity.pdbx_description
1 polymer ?
#
loop_
_entity_poly.entity_id
_entity_poly.type
_entity_poly.pdbx_seq_one_letter_code
_entity_poly.pdbx_strand_id
1 'polypeptide(L)'
;MRNVILMTLLTVVSNSAMAELINVGSNETTTIYVDTSTIKKVGNSATMWHLTDYKYPNKDMGEAYLSAKDQFEYDCKEAKSRRRASSQHSKNMGNGKVVYSDTYTSKWKPVPPDSGVEILWKFACTKR
;
A
#
# COMPACT_ATOMS: atom_id res chain seq x y z
N MET A 1 -10.93 -39.03 21.02
CA MET A 1 -12.00 -38.63 20.47
C MET A 1 -12.26 -37.15 20.52
N ARG A 2 -12.62 -36.67 21.51
CA ARG A 2 -12.94 -35.32 21.64
C ARG A 2 -11.82 -34.39 21.30
N ASN A 3 -10.67 -34.85 21.27
CA ASN A 3 -9.54 -33.95 21.09
C ASN A 3 -9.44 -33.33 19.75
N VAL A 4 -9.97 -33.94 18.79
CA VAL A 4 -9.89 -33.46 17.44
C VAL A 4 -10.42 -32.07 17.24
N ILE A 5 -11.41 -31.75 17.99
CA ILE A 5 -12.05 -30.45 17.86
C ILE A 5 -11.14 -29.30 18.09
N LEU A 6 -10.17 -29.45 18.91
CA LEU A 6 -9.32 -28.34 19.27
C LEU A 6 -8.49 -27.80 18.15
N MET A 7 -8.15 -28.64 17.23
CA MET A 7 -7.30 -28.22 16.19
C MET A 7 -7.86 -27.20 15.26
N THR A 8 -9.11 -27.32 14.99
CA THR A 8 -9.72 -26.40 14.06
C THR A 8 -9.68 -24.98 14.51
N LEU A 9 -9.65 -24.76 15.77
CA LEU A 9 -9.68 -23.41 16.29
C LEU A 9 -8.44 -22.62 15.95
N LEU A 10 -7.34 -23.28 15.89
CA LEU A 10 -6.10 -22.61 15.65
C LEU A 10 -5.98 -22.01 14.28
N THR A 11 -6.49 -22.69 13.30
CA THR A 11 -6.37 -22.21 11.94
C THR A 11 -7.14 -20.95 11.71
N VAL A 12 -8.21 -20.77 12.41
CA VAL A 12 -9.02 -19.59 12.20
C VAL A 12 -8.29 -18.31 12.57
N VAL A 13 -7.53 -18.39 13.63
CA VAL A 13 -6.86 -17.20 14.13
C VAL A 13 -5.85 -16.62 13.16
N SER A 14 -5.13 -17.47 12.47
CA SER A 14 -4.06 -16.99 11.62
C SER A 14 -4.54 -16.15 10.45
N ASN A 15 -5.78 -16.31 10.04
CA ASN A 15 -6.26 -15.57 8.89
C ASN A 15 -6.55 -14.11 9.20
N SER A 16 -6.75 -13.78 10.43
CA SER A 16 -7.16 -12.43 10.78
C SER A 16 -6.06 -11.41 10.58
N ALA A 17 -4.83 -11.85 10.41
CA ALA A 17 -3.72 -10.93 10.25
C ALA A 17 -3.47 -10.51 8.81
N MET A 18 -4.24 -11.02 7.87
CA MET A 18 -4.01 -10.71 6.47
C MET A 18 -4.41 -9.29 6.13
N ALA A 19 -3.61 -8.66 5.29
CA ALA A 19 -3.91 -7.34 4.79
C ALA A 19 -5.13 -7.36 3.88
N GLU A 20 -5.80 -6.23 3.80
CA GLU A 20 -6.95 -6.09 2.93
C GLU A 20 -6.56 -5.24 1.74
N LEU A 21 -6.18 -5.89 0.66
CA LEU A 21 -5.76 -5.22 -0.55
C LEU A 21 -6.93 -5.08 -1.51
N ILE A 22 -7.14 -3.86 -1.97
CA ILE A 22 -8.20 -3.56 -2.93
C ILE A 22 -7.56 -2.96 -4.17
N ASN A 23 -7.88 -3.51 -5.34
CA ASN A 23 -7.41 -2.97 -6.60
C ASN A 23 -8.16 -1.67 -6.85
N VAL A 24 -7.43 -0.57 -6.96
CA VAL A 24 -8.03 0.74 -7.17
C VAL A 24 -7.72 1.32 -8.55
N GLY A 25 -6.92 0.62 -9.35
CA GLY A 25 -6.64 1.09 -10.70
C GLY A 25 -5.58 0.25 -11.37
N SER A 26 -5.67 0.15 -12.68
CA SER A 26 -4.65 -0.57 -13.44
C SER A 26 -4.60 -0.04 -14.86
N ASN A 27 -3.44 -0.22 -15.47
CA ASN A 27 -3.27 0.00 -16.89
C ASN A 27 -2.51 -1.21 -17.44
N GLU A 28 -1.93 -1.08 -18.63
CA GLU A 28 -1.31 -2.23 -19.29
C GLU A 28 -0.09 -2.78 -18.54
N THR A 29 0.58 -1.94 -17.76
CA THR A 29 1.83 -2.35 -17.12
C THR A 29 1.82 -2.31 -15.61
N THR A 30 0.80 -1.70 -15.01
CA THR A 30 0.83 -1.40 -13.58
C THR A 30 -0.54 -1.58 -12.96
N THR A 31 -0.58 -2.15 -11.78
CA THR A 31 -1.81 -2.25 -10.98
C THR A 31 -1.53 -1.69 -9.60
N ILE A 32 -2.45 -0.90 -9.07
CA ILE A 32 -2.31 -0.29 -7.76
C ILE A 32 -3.34 -0.86 -6.82
N TYR A 33 -2.88 -1.30 -5.65
CA TYR A 33 -3.73 -1.81 -4.58
C TYR A 33 -3.56 -0.94 -3.36
N VAL A 34 -4.63 -0.69 -2.63
CA VAL A 34 -4.54 -0.02 -1.33
C VAL A 34 -4.77 -1.05 -0.24
N ASP A 35 -4.06 -0.88 0.86
CA ASP A 35 -4.24 -1.73 2.03
C ASP A 35 -5.14 -0.99 3.00
N THR A 36 -6.42 -1.31 2.96
CA THR A 36 -7.41 -0.57 3.73
C THR A 36 -7.24 -0.74 5.23
N SER A 37 -6.58 -1.80 5.65
CA SER A 37 -6.35 -2.02 7.08
C SER A 37 -5.32 -1.04 7.65
N THR A 38 -4.60 -0.33 6.80
CA THR A 38 -3.56 0.60 7.24
C THR A 38 -4.01 2.04 7.31
N ILE A 39 -5.25 2.33 6.95
CA ILE A 39 -5.73 3.71 6.93
C ILE A 39 -5.86 4.24 8.35
N LYS A 40 -5.18 5.36 8.61
CA LYS A 40 -5.25 6.03 9.90
C LYS A 40 -5.56 7.49 9.67
N LYS A 41 -6.59 7.99 10.33
CA LYS A 41 -6.98 9.38 10.22
C LYS A 41 -6.77 10.09 11.54
N VAL A 42 -6.11 11.24 11.49
CA VAL A 42 -5.89 12.07 12.67
C VAL A 42 -6.18 13.50 12.22
N GLY A 43 -7.30 14.07 12.67
CA GLY A 43 -7.69 15.39 12.25
C GLY A 43 -7.90 15.44 10.75
N ASN A 44 -7.21 16.35 10.09
CA ASN A 44 -7.31 16.51 8.64
C ASN A 44 -6.27 15.68 7.89
N SER A 45 -5.58 14.79 8.58
CA SER A 45 -4.51 14.00 7.98
C SER A 45 -4.91 12.54 7.92
N ALA A 46 -4.48 11.84 6.87
CA ALA A 46 -4.69 10.40 6.75
C ALA A 46 -3.42 9.77 6.21
N THR A 47 -3.05 8.61 6.75
CA THR A 47 -1.93 7.83 6.20
C THR A 47 -2.47 6.51 5.69
N MET A 48 -1.81 5.97 4.68
CA MET A 48 -2.23 4.71 4.09
C MET A 48 -1.06 4.10 3.32
N TRP A 49 -0.97 2.78 3.37
CA TRP A 49 -0.03 2.04 2.54
C TRP A 49 -0.72 1.61 1.25
N HIS A 50 0.01 1.69 0.15
CA HIS A 50 -0.45 1.12 -1.10
C HIS A 50 0.66 0.32 -1.74
N LEU A 51 0.26 -0.58 -2.62
CA LEU A 51 1.16 -1.49 -3.33
C LEU A 51 1.02 -1.24 -4.82
N THR A 52 2.15 -1.02 -5.47
CA THR A 52 2.19 -0.90 -6.93
C THR A 52 2.81 -2.18 -7.47
N ASP A 53 2.07 -2.86 -8.33
CA ASP A 53 2.51 -4.12 -8.90
C ASP A 53 2.78 -3.93 -10.38
N TYR A 54 3.95 -4.36 -10.84
CA TYR A 54 4.40 -4.12 -12.21
C TYR A 54 4.38 -5.40 -13.00
N LYS A 55 3.94 -5.30 -14.24
CA LYS A 55 3.96 -6.44 -15.14
C LYS A 55 5.38 -6.77 -15.59
N TYR A 56 6.19 -5.74 -15.75
CA TYR A 56 7.58 -5.89 -16.21
C TYR A 56 8.51 -5.28 -15.18
N PRO A 57 9.74 -5.80 -15.05
CA PRO A 57 10.66 -5.29 -14.05
C PRO A 57 11.02 -3.82 -14.28
N ASN A 58 11.13 -3.10 -13.18
CA ASN A 58 11.61 -1.73 -13.18
C ASN A 58 12.96 -1.68 -12.50
N LYS A 59 13.73 -0.65 -12.79
CA LYS A 59 15.02 -0.52 -12.18
C LYS A 59 15.33 0.95 -11.97
N ASP A 60 15.35 1.36 -10.73
CA ASP A 60 15.63 2.76 -10.39
C ASP A 60 17.00 2.90 -9.76
N MET A 61 17.07 2.59 -8.48
CA MET A 61 18.25 2.86 -7.69
C MET A 61 19.17 1.67 -7.56
N GLY A 62 18.68 0.48 -7.71
CA GLY A 62 19.49 -0.71 -7.51
C GLY A 62 19.04 -1.82 -8.42
N GLU A 63 18.75 -2.97 -7.83
CA GLU A 63 18.31 -4.13 -8.60
C GLU A 63 16.91 -3.93 -9.14
N ALA A 64 16.58 -4.72 -10.16
CA ALA A 64 15.25 -4.71 -10.73
C ALA A 64 14.21 -5.14 -9.69
N TYR A 65 13.03 -4.58 -9.79
CA TYR A 65 11.93 -4.91 -8.88
C TYR A 65 10.62 -5.03 -9.64
N LEU A 66 9.70 -5.81 -9.08
CA LEU A 66 8.39 -6.05 -9.69
C LEU A 66 7.25 -5.49 -8.85
N SER A 67 7.53 -4.97 -7.68
CA SER A 67 6.49 -4.31 -6.89
C SER A 67 7.12 -3.33 -5.92
N ALA A 68 6.30 -2.40 -5.44
CA ALA A 68 6.75 -1.41 -4.47
C ALA A 68 5.63 -1.16 -3.48
N LYS A 69 6.01 -0.98 -2.22
CA LYS A 69 5.07 -0.58 -1.17
C LYS A 69 5.44 0.82 -0.72
N ASP A 70 4.46 1.68 -0.65
CA ASP A 70 4.69 3.06 -0.25
C ASP A 70 3.67 3.50 0.78
N GLN A 71 4.15 4.22 1.78
CA GLN A 71 3.26 4.86 2.73
C GLN A 71 3.19 6.34 2.41
N PHE A 72 1.98 6.83 2.20
CA PHE A 72 1.74 8.24 1.95
C PHE A 72 0.92 8.84 3.08
N GLU A 73 1.14 10.11 3.29
CA GLU A 73 0.30 10.92 4.17
C GLU A 73 -0.44 11.91 3.29
N TYR A 74 -1.74 12.06 3.57
CA TYR A 74 -2.61 12.91 2.78
C TYR A 74 -3.20 14.00 3.65
N ASP A 75 -3.16 15.23 3.12
CA ASP A 75 -3.84 16.35 3.76
C ASP A 75 -5.22 16.40 3.14
N CYS A 76 -6.23 16.02 3.91
CA CYS A 76 -7.58 15.88 3.39
C CYS A 76 -8.26 17.23 3.21
N LYS A 77 -7.76 18.27 3.88
CA LYS A 77 -8.32 19.59 3.76
C LYS A 77 -7.74 20.36 2.57
N GLU A 78 -6.41 20.26 2.39
CA GLU A 78 -5.72 21.03 1.37
C GLU A 78 -5.45 20.23 0.10
N ALA A 79 -5.84 18.98 0.04
CA ALA A 79 -5.59 18.11 -1.11
C ALA A 79 -4.12 18.07 -1.48
N LYS A 80 -3.30 17.62 -0.54
CA LYS A 80 -1.87 17.45 -0.73
C LYS A 80 -1.47 16.05 -0.28
N SER A 81 -0.31 15.63 -0.74
CA SER A 81 0.23 14.33 -0.33
C SER A 81 1.74 14.40 -0.19
N ARG A 82 2.28 13.48 0.61
CA ARG A 82 3.73 13.29 0.71
C ARG A 82 4.01 11.84 1.04
N ARG A 83 5.15 11.35 0.54
CA ARG A 83 5.55 9.98 0.81
C ARG A 83 6.34 9.93 2.11
N ARG A 84 6.10 8.91 2.91
CA ARG A 84 6.78 8.75 4.19
C ARG A 84 7.70 7.54 4.23
N ALA A 85 7.43 6.54 3.41
CA ALA A 85 8.26 5.34 3.38
C ALA A 85 8.07 4.65 2.04
N SER A 86 9.07 3.91 1.62
CA SER A 86 9.03 3.18 0.37
C SER A 86 9.87 1.92 0.48
N SER A 87 9.41 0.85 -0.15
CA SER A 87 10.24 -0.34 -0.31
C SER A 87 9.95 -0.95 -1.68
N GLN A 88 11.01 -1.45 -2.32
CA GLN A 88 10.91 -2.10 -3.62
C GLN A 88 11.24 -3.56 -3.46
N HIS A 89 10.47 -4.42 -4.11
CA HIS A 89 10.52 -5.86 -3.90
C HIS A 89 10.81 -6.58 -5.20
N SER A 90 11.62 -7.63 -5.13
CA SER A 90 12.09 -8.32 -6.33
C SER A 90 10.99 -9.07 -7.06
N LYS A 91 9.90 -9.42 -6.39
CA LYS A 91 8.80 -10.14 -7.00
C LYS A 91 7.51 -9.36 -6.92
N ASN A 92 6.48 -9.88 -7.57
CA ASN A 92 5.16 -9.25 -7.57
C ASN A 92 4.52 -9.29 -6.19
N MET A 93 3.59 -8.39 -5.98
CA MET A 93 2.75 -8.35 -4.78
C MET A 93 3.52 -8.22 -3.48
N GLY A 94 4.65 -7.52 -3.51
CA GLY A 94 5.44 -7.29 -2.32
C GLY A 94 6.23 -8.50 -1.86
N ASN A 95 6.39 -9.47 -2.71
CA ASN A 95 7.12 -10.70 -2.36
C ASN A 95 8.58 -10.62 -2.78
N GLY A 96 9.32 -11.63 -2.45
CA GLY A 96 10.73 -11.67 -2.77
C GLY A 96 11.54 -10.86 -1.78
N LYS A 97 12.76 -10.51 -2.17
CA LYS A 97 13.61 -9.76 -1.27
C LYS A 97 13.40 -8.26 -1.47
N VAL A 98 13.67 -7.50 -0.44
CA VAL A 98 13.64 -6.04 -0.52
C VAL A 98 14.92 -5.59 -1.19
N VAL A 99 14.82 -4.96 -2.34
CA VAL A 99 16.00 -4.51 -3.08
C VAL A 99 16.32 -3.05 -2.82
N TYR A 100 15.39 -2.31 -2.25
CA TYR A 100 15.61 -0.92 -1.84
C TYR A 100 14.53 -0.53 -0.84
N SER A 101 14.89 0.27 0.15
CA SER A 101 13.89 0.83 1.06
C SER A 101 14.42 2.11 1.69
N ASP A 102 13.50 3.01 2.04
CA ASP A 102 13.83 4.20 2.81
C ASP A 102 12.62 4.68 3.58
N THR A 103 12.87 5.56 4.54
CA THR A 103 11.83 6.19 5.33
C THR A 103 11.90 7.71 5.21
N TYR A 104 12.49 8.19 4.16
CA TYR A 104 12.61 9.61 3.92
C TYR A 104 11.24 10.23 3.65
N THR A 105 10.90 11.28 4.40
CA THR A 105 9.64 11.99 4.22
C THR A 105 9.83 13.08 3.16
N SER A 106 9.06 13.01 2.10
CA SER A 106 9.15 13.98 1.03
C SER A 106 8.40 15.27 1.39
N LYS A 107 8.57 16.28 0.57
CA LYS A 107 7.81 17.53 0.73
C LYS A 107 6.36 17.29 0.33
N TRP A 108 5.49 18.11 0.87
CA TRP A 108 4.09 18.10 0.47
C TRP A 108 3.96 18.54 -0.98
N LYS A 109 3.11 17.85 -1.72
CA LYS A 109 2.83 18.18 -3.12
C LYS A 109 1.33 18.23 -3.33
N PRO A 110 0.85 19.12 -4.20
CA PRO A 110 -0.58 19.15 -4.51
C PRO A 110 -0.99 17.83 -5.15
N VAL A 111 -2.23 17.42 -4.89
CA VAL A 111 -2.81 16.24 -5.53
C VAL A 111 -3.39 16.70 -6.85
N PRO A 112 -2.84 16.25 -8.01
CA PRO A 112 -3.36 16.67 -9.29
C PRO A 112 -4.76 16.09 -9.53
N PRO A 113 -5.67 16.88 -10.10
CA PRO A 113 -6.98 16.34 -10.43
C PRO A 113 -6.86 15.26 -11.51
N ASP A 114 -7.76 14.29 -11.45
CA ASP A 114 -7.84 13.20 -12.42
C ASP A 114 -6.56 12.39 -12.52
N SER A 115 -5.85 12.25 -11.42
CA SER A 115 -4.63 11.47 -11.36
C SER A 115 -4.82 10.23 -10.51
N GLY A 116 -3.86 9.30 -10.60
CA GLY A 116 -3.85 8.14 -9.72
C GLY A 116 -3.71 8.54 -8.26
N VAL A 117 -2.95 9.62 -8.00
CA VAL A 117 -2.79 10.11 -6.63
C VAL A 117 -4.12 10.61 -6.08
N GLU A 118 -4.96 11.21 -6.91
CA GLU A 118 -6.26 11.66 -6.45
C GLU A 118 -7.14 10.49 -6.02
N ILE A 119 -7.06 9.39 -6.74
CA ILE A 119 -7.81 8.20 -6.36
C ILE A 119 -7.38 7.73 -4.99
N LEU A 120 -6.07 7.68 -4.75
CA LEU A 120 -5.53 7.28 -3.46
C LEU A 120 -5.92 8.26 -2.36
N TRP A 121 -5.86 9.55 -2.65
CA TRP A 121 -6.22 10.60 -1.70
C TRP A 121 -7.67 10.47 -1.28
N LYS A 122 -8.56 10.28 -2.24
CA LYS A 122 -9.98 10.10 -1.93
C LYS A 122 -10.21 8.87 -1.08
N PHE A 123 -9.53 7.78 -1.42
CA PHE A 123 -9.68 6.54 -0.68
C PHE A 123 -9.26 6.72 0.78
N ALA A 124 -8.10 7.33 0.99
CA ALA A 124 -7.59 7.52 2.35
C ALA A 124 -8.44 8.50 3.14
N CYS A 125 -8.93 9.56 2.50
CA CYS A 125 -9.61 10.63 3.20
C CYS A 125 -11.09 10.36 3.45
N THR A 126 -11.71 9.50 2.65
CA THR A 126 -13.14 9.21 2.83
C THR A 126 -13.41 7.92 3.60
N LYS A 127 -12.45 7.04 3.64
CA LYS A 127 -12.62 5.76 4.33
C LYS A 127 -12.65 5.99 5.83
N ARG A 128 -13.51 5.26 6.52
CA ARG A 128 -13.59 5.40 7.97
C ARG A 128 -12.95 4.29 8.72
#